data_e40ac035aa359b266dfaa27bb15f5b41
#
_entry.id   e40ac035aa359b266dfaa27bb15f5b41
#
_cell.length_a   1.000
_cell.length_b   1.000
_cell.length_c   1.000
_cell.angle_alpha   90.00
_cell.angle_beta   90.00
_cell.angle_gamma   90.00
#
_symmetry.space_group_name_H-M   'P 1'
#
loop_
_entity.id
_entity.type
_entity.pdbx_description
1 polymer ?
#
loop_
_entity_poly.entity_id
_entity_poly.type
_entity_poly.pdbx_seq_one_letter_code
_entity_poly.pdbx_strand_id
1 'polypeptide(L)'
;MILVKKKIWLMGLGLSLIIFFLIGVLSSCHYYRLEKKLDPEDAEFLSKVRYIITKQEEHLFLDLPKEERKKFVEDFWKRRDPDPTTEENEFKMEYFNRIERANELFVSEGRPGWLTDRGRIFILFGPPTDRMTYPMGYGPSGPCQEIWYYGGFPVVFLDEFCNGTYRLVTYDLTPLRSINLMYMHELSLAQSRFQQTIRGDSRIFDFKWRV
;
A
#
# COMPACT_ATOMS: atom_id res chain seq x y z
N MET A 1 -19.13 52.17 13.38
CA MET A 1 -17.81 51.98 12.75
C MET A 1 -17.22 50.60 13.01
N ILE A 2 -17.35 50.00 14.20
CA ILE A 2 -16.82 48.68 14.58
C ILE A 2 -17.50 47.54 13.80
N LEU A 3 -18.81 47.57 13.61
CA LEU A 3 -19.58 46.52 12.90
C LEU A 3 -19.22 46.41 11.42
N VAL A 4 -18.92 47.53 10.75
CA VAL A 4 -18.53 47.54 9.32
C VAL A 4 -17.14 46.91 9.16
N LYS A 5 -16.19 47.21 10.03
CA LYS A 5 -14.85 46.60 10.01
C LYS A 5 -14.90 45.06 10.21
N LYS A 6 -15.78 44.58 11.14
CA LYS A 6 -15.97 43.14 11.39
C LYS A 6 -16.56 42.41 10.17
N LYS A 7 -17.50 43.05 9.46
CA LYS A 7 -18.11 42.52 8.24
C LYS A 7 -17.12 42.41 7.10
N ILE A 8 -16.28 43.44 6.89
CA ILE A 8 -15.22 43.44 5.87
C ILE A 8 -14.17 42.34 6.16
N TRP A 9 -13.79 42.16 7.43
CA TRP A 9 -12.83 41.15 7.85
C TRP A 9 -13.37 39.71 7.62
N LEU A 10 -14.64 39.46 7.93
CA LEU A 10 -15.31 38.19 7.67
C LEU A 10 -15.44 37.87 6.16
N MET A 11 -15.71 38.91 5.35
CA MET A 11 -15.76 38.73 3.88
C MET A 11 -14.38 38.43 3.31
N GLY A 12 -13.30 39.00 3.84
CA GLY A 12 -11.93 38.71 3.45
C GLY A 12 -11.51 37.29 3.79
N LEU A 13 -11.89 36.80 4.97
CA LEU A 13 -11.67 35.41 5.39
C LEU A 13 -12.42 34.41 4.47
N GLY A 14 -13.68 34.70 4.16
CA GLY A 14 -14.48 33.87 3.24
C GLY A 14 -13.87 33.79 1.84
N LEU A 15 -13.43 34.95 1.30
CA LEU A 15 -12.78 34.99 -0.01
C LEU A 15 -11.45 34.22 -0.02
N SER A 16 -10.65 34.31 1.03
CA SER A 16 -9.39 33.60 1.17
C SER A 16 -9.63 32.07 1.17
N LEU A 17 -10.63 31.57 1.91
CA LEU A 17 -10.99 30.14 1.94
C LEU A 17 -11.45 29.63 0.58
N ILE A 18 -12.23 30.43 -0.16
CA ILE A 18 -12.68 30.09 -1.52
C ILE A 18 -11.47 29.99 -2.47
N ILE A 19 -10.53 30.91 -2.39
CA ILE A 19 -9.31 30.91 -3.22
C ILE A 19 -8.47 29.65 -2.91
N PHE A 20 -8.25 29.31 -1.63
CA PHE A 20 -7.54 28.09 -1.24
C PHE A 20 -8.24 26.83 -1.76
N PHE A 21 -9.56 26.77 -1.67
CA PHE A 21 -10.33 25.65 -2.19
C PHE A 21 -10.20 25.51 -3.72
N LEU A 22 -10.30 26.64 -4.46
CA LEU A 22 -10.13 26.65 -5.92
C LEU A 22 -8.72 26.20 -6.35
N ILE A 23 -7.68 26.65 -5.66
CA ILE A 23 -6.30 26.22 -5.91
C ILE A 23 -6.18 24.71 -5.71
N GLY A 24 -6.73 24.17 -4.63
CA GLY A 24 -6.72 22.72 -4.37
C GLY A 24 -7.41 21.89 -5.47
N VAL A 25 -8.59 22.35 -5.94
CA VAL A 25 -9.32 21.67 -7.02
C VAL A 25 -8.56 21.76 -8.35
N LEU A 26 -8.00 22.90 -8.69
CA LEU A 26 -7.21 23.07 -9.93
C LEU A 26 -5.95 22.20 -9.92
N SER A 27 -5.24 22.10 -8.80
CA SER A 27 -4.08 21.21 -8.65
C SER A 27 -4.47 19.75 -8.83
N SER A 28 -5.54 19.30 -8.21
CA SER A 28 -6.03 17.91 -8.36
C SER A 28 -6.38 17.56 -9.81
N CYS A 29 -7.05 18.47 -10.53
CA CYS A 29 -7.35 18.30 -11.95
C CYS A 29 -6.10 18.27 -12.83
N HIS A 30 -5.06 19.02 -12.46
CA HIS A 30 -3.79 19.05 -13.19
C HIS A 30 -3.12 17.67 -13.16
N TYR A 31 -2.91 17.09 -11.97
CA TYR A 31 -2.28 15.78 -11.82
C TYR A 31 -3.07 14.64 -12.46
N TYR A 32 -4.40 14.65 -12.35
CA TYR A 32 -5.24 13.68 -13.05
C TYR A 32 -5.06 13.70 -14.57
N ARG A 33 -4.85 14.89 -15.18
CA ARG A 33 -4.57 15.01 -16.61
C ARG A 33 -3.17 14.53 -16.99
N LEU A 34 -2.18 14.74 -16.13
CA LEU A 34 -0.82 14.26 -16.34
C LEU A 34 -0.77 12.73 -16.31
N GLU A 35 -1.41 12.10 -15.34
CA GLU A 35 -1.50 10.64 -15.23
C GLU A 35 -2.10 10.00 -16.50
N LYS A 36 -3.13 10.61 -17.08
CA LYS A 36 -3.75 10.12 -18.34
C LYS A 36 -2.86 10.24 -19.57
N LYS A 37 -1.80 11.01 -19.53
CA LYS A 37 -0.86 11.23 -20.64
C LYS A 37 0.44 10.44 -20.50
N LEU A 38 0.54 9.59 -19.48
CA LEU A 38 1.71 8.76 -19.27
C LEU A 38 1.88 7.73 -20.37
N ASP A 39 3.12 7.44 -20.72
CA ASP A 39 3.45 6.27 -21.51
C ASP A 39 3.09 4.98 -20.74
N PRO A 40 2.85 3.86 -21.44
CA PRO A 40 2.47 2.61 -20.80
C PRO A 40 3.47 2.14 -19.74
N GLU A 41 4.77 2.32 -19.95
CA GLU A 41 5.83 1.94 -19.01
C GLU A 41 5.75 2.75 -17.71
N ASP A 42 5.59 4.07 -17.83
CA ASP A 42 5.45 4.98 -16.68
C ASP A 42 4.15 4.73 -15.91
N ALA A 43 3.06 4.46 -16.63
CA ALA A 43 1.76 4.13 -16.02
C ALA A 43 1.83 2.77 -15.29
N GLU A 44 2.53 1.78 -15.85
CA GLU A 44 2.77 0.50 -15.21
C GLU A 44 3.59 0.68 -13.94
N PHE A 45 4.67 1.46 -13.98
CA PHE A 45 5.47 1.76 -12.79
C PHE A 45 4.60 2.34 -11.68
N LEU A 46 3.85 3.43 -11.92
CA LEU A 46 2.97 4.03 -10.92
C LEU A 46 1.91 3.05 -10.40
N SER A 47 1.34 2.25 -11.30
CA SER A 47 0.39 1.22 -10.93
C SER A 47 1.01 0.20 -9.98
N LYS A 48 2.21 -0.30 -10.27
CA LYS A 48 2.89 -1.31 -9.45
C LYS A 48 3.32 -0.78 -8.09
N VAL A 49 3.82 0.47 -8.01
CA VAL A 49 4.31 1.05 -6.75
C VAL A 49 3.25 1.77 -5.92
N ARG A 50 1.98 1.74 -6.33
CA ARG A 50 0.85 2.47 -5.72
C ARG A 50 0.71 2.35 -4.20
N TYR A 51 1.20 1.26 -3.62
CA TYR A 51 1.09 1.01 -2.18
C TYR A 51 2.26 1.56 -1.37
N ILE A 52 3.37 1.91 -2.03
CA ILE A 52 4.61 2.33 -1.39
C ILE A 52 5.11 3.71 -1.85
N ILE A 53 4.54 4.26 -2.93
CA ILE A 53 4.86 5.61 -3.39
C ILE A 53 4.14 6.64 -2.51
N THR A 54 4.84 7.68 -2.11
CA THR A 54 4.23 8.81 -1.41
C THR A 54 3.55 9.75 -2.40
N LYS A 55 2.58 10.55 -1.94
CA LYS A 55 1.94 11.57 -2.78
C LYS A 55 2.93 12.60 -3.33
N GLN A 56 3.96 12.93 -2.57
CA GLN A 56 5.01 13.84 -3.01
C GLN A 56 5.86 13.23 -4.14
N GLU A 57 6.24 11.96 -4.02
CA GLU A 57 6.98 11.22 -5.06
C GLU A 57 6.14 11.06 -6.33
N GLU A 58 4.84 10.73 -6.19
CA GLU A 58 3.90 10.62 -7.30
C GLU A 58 3.78 11.94 -8.08
N HIS A 59 3.57 13.06 -7.38
CA HIS A 59 3.51 14.38 -8.00
C HIS A 59 4.83 14.75 -8.66
N LEU A 60 5.96 14.53 -7.99
CA LEU A 60 7.27 14.78 -8.57
C LEU A 60 7.48 13.97 -9.84
N PHE A 61 7.14 12.68 -9.85
CA PHE A 61 7.25 11.82 -11.03
C PHE A 61 6.40 12.33 -12.21
N LEU A 62 5.17 12.78 -11.93
CA LEU A 62 4.26 13.29 -12.95
C LEU A 62 4.73 14.62 -13.56
N ASP A 63 5.39 15.46 -12.77
CA ASP A 63 5.92 16.76 -13.21
C ASP A 63 7.26 16.64 -13.97
N LEU A 64 7.98 15.50 -13.84
CA LEU A 64 9.25 15.28 -14.53
C LEU A 64 9.08 15.12 -16.05
N PRO A 65 10.02 15.66 -16.85
CA PRO A 65 10.17 15.31 -18.25
C PRO A 65 10.39 13.80 -18.42
N LYS A 66 9.94 13.24 -19.54
CA LYS A 66 10.03 11.80 -19.83
C LYS A 66 11.45 11.25 -19.68
N GLU A 67 12.43 12.01 -20.14
CA GLU A 67 13.85 11.62 -20.14
C GLU A 67 14.41 11.44 -18.72
N GLU A 68 13.85 12.14 -17.74
CA GLU A 68 14.29 12.10 -16.34
C GLU A 68 13.57 11.03 -15.51
N ARG A 69 12.43 10.51 -15.98
CA ARG A 69 11.61 9.54 -15.24
C ARG A 69 12.34 8.22 -14.99
N LYS A 70 13.16 7.78 -15.94
CA LYS A 70 13.96 6.56 -15.76
C LYS A 70 14.91 6.68 -14.58
N LYS A 71 15.59 7.83 -14.47
CA LYS A 71 16.47 8.10 -13.32
C LYS A 71 15.70 8.17 -12.02
N PHE A 72 14.48 8.78 -12.02
CA PHE A 72 13.61 8.77 -10.84
C PHE A 72 13.27 7.35 -10.39
N VAL A 73 12.94 6.44 -11.32
CA VAL A 73 12.63 5.03 -11.00
C VAL A 73 13.83 4.33 -10.37
N GLU A 74 15.03 4.54 -10.90
CA GLU A 74 16.28 4.00 -10.34
C GLU A 74 16.50 4.53 -8.93
N ASP A 75 16.40 5.85 -8.72
CA ASP A 75 16.55 6.51 -7.43
C ASP A 75 15.44 6.11 -6.43
N PHE A 76 14.21 5.86 -6.91
CA PHE A 76 13.09 5.39 -6.09
C PHE A 76 13.40 4.04 -5.43
N TRP A 77 13.91 3.07 -6.19
CA TRP A 77 14.30 1.77 -5.66
C TRP A 77 15.56 1.84 -4.82
N LYS A 78 16.56 2.63 -5.25
CA LYS A 78 17.80 2.81 -4.50
C LYS A 78 17.58 3.38 -3.08
N ARG A 79 16.64 4.31 -2.92
CA ARG A 79 16.29 4.85 -1.58
C ARG A 79 15.61 3.83 -0.66
N ARG A 80 15.07 2.76 -1.23
CA ARG A 80 14.38 1.67 -0.51
C ARG A 80 15.22 0.41 -0.37
N ASP A 81 16.45 0.47 -0.82
CA ASP A 81 17.41 -0.60 -0.70
C ASP A 81 17.90 -0.72 0.74
N PRO A 82 17.66 -1.86 1.42
CA PRO A 82 18.08 -2.04 2.80
C PRO A 82 19.58 -2.29 2.94
N ASP A 83 20.22 -2.85 1.91
CA ASP A 83 21.65 -3.13 1.91
C ASP A 83 22.31 -2.73 0.57
N PRO A 84 22.74 -1.45 0.44
CA PRO A 84 23.39 -0.98 -0.79
C PRO A 84 24.72 -1.67 -1.12
N THR A 85 25.22 -2.59 -0.27
CA THR A 85 26.44 -3.35 -0.52
C THR A 85 26.21 -4.62 -1.32
N THR A 86 24.96 -5.04 -1.45
CA THR A 86 24.53 -6.16 -2.31
C THR A 86 24.27 -5.67 -3.72
N GLU A 87 24.38 -6.57 -4.70
CA GLU A 87 24.10 -6.25 -6.12
C GLU A 87 22.59 -6.13 -6.37
N GLU A 88 21.78 -6.85 -5.61
CA GLU A 88 20.34 -6.93 -5.75
C GLU A 88 19.65 -6.11 -4.65
N ASN A 89 18.59 -5.39 -5.02
CA ASN A 89 17.75 -4.67 -4.07
C ASN A 89 16.71 -5.63 -3.48
N GLU A 90 16.95 -6.12 -2.26
CA GLU A 90 16.12 -7.13 -1.60
C GLU A 90 14.70 -6.62 -1.35
N PHE A 91 14.54 -5.33 -1.04
CA PHE A 91 13.22 -4.75 -0.86
C PHE A 91 12.39 -4.79 -2.15
N LYS A 92 13.00 -4.43 -3.29
CA LYS A 92 12.35 -4.47 -4.59
C LYS A 92 11.94 -5.89 -4.95
N MET A 93 12.84 -6.85 -4.77
CA MET A 93 12.55 -8.26 -5.05
C MET A 93 11.39 -8.78 -4.20
N GLU A 94 11.46 -8.57 -2.88
CA GLU A 94 10.42 -9.03 -1.96
C GLU A 94 9.08 -8.36 -2.27
N TYR A 95 9.06 -7.07 -2.62
CA TYR A 95 7.86 -6.35 -2.98
C TYR A 95 7.17 -6.96 -4.21
N PHE A 96 7.92 -7.28 -5.26
CA PHE A 96 7.36 -7.91 -6.45
C PHE A 96 6.96 -9.37 -6.21
N ASN A 97 7.73 -10.14 -5.45
CA ASN A 97 7.35 -11.48 -5.02
C ASN A 97 6.02 -11.50 -4.27
N ARG A 98 5.77 -10.51 -3.41
CA ARG A 98 4.47 -10.37 -2.73
C ARG A 98 3.34 -10.03 -3.68
N ILE A 99 3.57 -9.23 -4.71
CA ILE A 99 2.57 -8.96 -5.76
C ILE A 99 2.19 -10.25 -6.48
N GLU A 100 3.17 -11.04 -6.91
CA GLU A 100 2.94 -12.32 -7.58
C GLU A 100 2.21 -13.29 -6.65
N ARG A 101 2.66 -13.41 -5.41
CA ARG A 101 2.03 -14.27 -4.42
C ARG A 101 0.60 -13.83 -4.08
N ALA A 102 0.33 -12.53 -4.01
CA ALA A 102 -1.03 -12.03 -3.81
C ALA A 102 -1.96 -12.40 -4.98
N ASN A 103 -1.44 -12.40 -6.23
CA ASN A 103 -2.21 -12.86 -7.39
C ASN A 103 -2.56 -14.36 -7.32
N GLU A 104 -1.66 -15.19 -6.80
CA GLU A 104 -1.93 -16.62 -6.61
C GLU A 104 -2.93 -16.88 -5.48
N LEU A 105 -2.83 -16.13 -4.39
CA LEU A 105 -3.64 -16.37 -3.18
C LEU A 105 -5.06 -15.80 -3.27
N PHE A 106 -5.27 -14.69 -3.98
CA PHE A 106 -6.54 -13.94 -3.96
C PHE A 106 -7.21 -13.88 -5.34
N VAL A 107 -7.25 -15.01 -6.05
CA VAL A 107 -7.79 -15.13 -7.43
C VAL A 107 -9.30 -15.00 -7.53
N SER A 108 -10.05 -15.23 -6.45
CA SER A 108 -11.52 -15.37 -6.46
C SER A 108 -12.30 -14.06 -6.37
N GLU A 109 -11.63 -12.92 -6.31
CA GLU A 109 -12.28 -11.62 -6.03
C GLU A 109 -12.69 -10.81 -7.29
N GLY A 110 -12.71 -11.44 -8.49
CA GLY A 110 -13.14 -10.80 -9.74
C GLY A 110 -12.18 -9.71 -10.27
N ARG A 111 -11.01 -9.58 -9.65
CA ARG A 111 -9.91 -8.67 -10.01
C ARG A 111 -8.57 -9.32 -9.68
N PRO A 112 -7.46 -8.83 -10.26
CA PRO A 112 -6.14 -9.33 -9.90
C PRO A 112 -5.92 -9.33 -8.38
N GLY A 113 -5.39 -10.42 -7.83
CA GLY A 113 -5.27 -10.60 -6.38
C GLY A 113 -4.51 -9.49 -5.67
N TRP A 114 -3.49 -8.93 -6.31
CA TRP A 114 -2.73 -7.80 -5.78
C TRP A 114 -3.53 -6.49 -5.64
N LEU A 115 -4.67 -6.35 -6.35
CA LEU A 115 -5.56 -5.21 -6.27
C LEU A 115 -6.70 -5.39 -5.25
N THR A 116 -6.81 -6.56 -4.62
CA THR A 116 -7.79 -6.82 -3.57
C THR A 116 -7.37 -6.18 -2.25
N ASP A 117 -8.30 -6.02 -1.31
CA ASP A 117 -7.96 -5.52 0.02
C ASP A 117 -7.03 -6.46 0.77
N ARG A 118 -7.23 -7.79 0.64
CA ARG A 118 -6.32 -8.80 1.20
C ARG A 118 -4.94 -8.72 0.55
N GLY A 119 -4.87 -8.61 -0.78
CA GLY A 119 -3.62 -8.46 -1.52
C GLY A 119 -2.86 -7.20 -1.10
N ARG A 120 -3.54 -6.07 -0.96
CA ARG A 120 -2.93 -4.83 -0.48
C ARG A 120 -2.27 -4.99 0.89
N ILE A 121 -2.97 -5.59 1.86
CA ILE A 121 -2.42 -5.82 3.20
C ILE A 121 -1.26 -6.80 3.16
N PHE A 122 -1.39 -7.89 2.38
CA PHE A 122 -0.31 -8.87 2.19
C PHE A 122 0.96 -8.24 1.58
N ILE A 123 0.82 -7.39 0.57
CA ILE A 123 1.97 -6.71 -0.06
C ILE A 123 2.65 -5.78 0.93
N LEU A 124 1.87 -4.99 1.69
CA LEU A 124 2.42 -4.00 2.62
C LEU A 124 3.07 -4.63 3.85
N PHE A 125 2.46 -5.67 4.42
CA PHE A 125 2.85 -6.21 5.73
C PHE A 125 3.38 -7.64 5.67
N GLY A 126 3.36 -8.27 4.48
CA GLY A 126 3.72 -9.68 4.31
C GLY A 126 2.64 -10.64 4.80
N PRO A 127 2.96 -11.93 4.94
CA PRO A 127 2.04 -12.91 5.49
C PRO A 127 1.73 -12.60 6.96
N PRO A 128 0.48 -12.79 7.41
CA PRO A 128 0.14 -12.65 8.82
C PRO A 128 0.83 -13.75 9.66
N THR A 129 1.04 -13.45 10.95
CA THR A 129 1.56 -14.45 11.91
C THR A 129 0.52 -15.54 12.23
N ASP A 130 -0.77 -15.18 12.14
CA ASP A 130 -1.88 -16.11 12.30
C ASP A 130 -3.08 -15.65 11.48
N ARG A 131 -3.94 -16.60 11.08
CA ARG A 131 -5.10 -16.36 10.25
C ARG A 131 -6.28 -17.19 10.73
N MET A 132 -7.39 -16.51 11.04
CA MET A 132 -8.66 -17.15 11.40
C MET A 132 -9.70 -16.87 10.31
N THR A 133 -10.42 -17.92 9.89
CA THR A 133 -11.47 -17.82 8.87
C THR A 133 -12.80 -18.29 9.46
N TYR A 134 -13.83 -17.48 9.30
CA TYR A 134 -15.20 -17.76 9.73
C TYR A 134 -16.12 -17.81 8.51
N PRO A 135 -16.27 -18.97 7.87
CA PRO A 135 -16.97 -19.09 6.58
C PRO A 135 -18.49 -18.89 6.65
N MET A 136 -19.07 -18.87 7.87
CA MET A 136 -20.52 -18.66 8.08
C MET A 136 -20.79 -17.54 9.11
N GLY A 137 -19.80 -16.69 9.41
CA GLY A 137 -19.91 -15.66 10.44
C GLY A 137 -20.17 -16.24 11.84
N TYR A 138 -20.66 -15.36 12.74
CA TYR A 138 -21.09 -15.78 14.08
C TYR A 138 -22.58 -16.17 14.10
N GLY A 139 -23.05 -17.00 13.14
CA GLY A 139 -24.42 -17.47 13.07
C GLY A 139 -24.84 -17.86 11.66
N PRO A 140 -26.02 -18.46 11.49
CA PRO A 140 -26.46 -19.05 10.23
C PRO A 140 -26.71 -18.05 9.09
N SER A 141 -26.58 -16.74 9.34
CA SER A 141 -26.79 -15.68 8.35
C SER A 141 -25.78 -14.54 8.47
N GLY A 142 -24.68 -14.73 9.18
CA GLY A 142 -23.65 -13.71 9.32
C GLY A 142 -22.73 -13.62 8.10
N PRO A 143 -22.08 -12.47 7.86
CA PRO A 143 -21.10 -12.33 6.79
C PRO A 143 -19.90 -13.25 7.03
N CYS A 144 -19.30 -13.75 5.95
CA CYS A 144 -18.03 -14.47 6.03
C CYS A 144 -16.94 -13.51 6.50
N GLN A 145 -16.08 -13.98 7.38
CA GLN A 145 -15.07 -13.15 8.01
C GLN A 145 -13.71 -13.83 7.97
N GLU A 146 -12.68 -13.01 7.77
CA GLU A 146 -11.30 -13.42 7.87
C GLU A 146 -10.53 -12.42 8.73
N ILE A 147 -9.78 -12.92 9.73
CA ILE A 147 -8.99 -12.10 10.65
C ILE A 147 -7.52 -12.51 10.49
N TRP A 148 -6.68 -11.52 10.18
CA TRP A 148 -5.23 -11.68 10.11
C TRP A 148 -4.58 -11.02 11.31
N TYR A 149 -3.66 -11.72 11.95
CA TYR A 149 -2.91 -11.20 13.08
C TYR A 149 -1.48 -10.87 12.68
N TYR A 150 -1.03 -9.68 13.07
CA TYR A 150 0.34 -9.21 12.91
C TYR A 150 0.89 -8.83 14.27
N GLY A 151 1.62 -9.76 14.94
CA GLY A 151 2.15 -9.52 16.28
C GLY A 151 1.09 -9.14 17.32
N GLY A 152 -0.13 -9.72 17.23
CA GLY A 152 -1.26 -9.42 18.12
C GLY A 152 -2.20 -8.31 17.64
N PHE A 153 -1.86 -7.60 16.54
CA PHE A 153 -2.77 -6.63 15.93
C PHE A 153 -3.70 -7.33 14.91
N PRO A 154 -5.03 -7.28 15.08
CA PRO A 154 -5.98 -7.90 14.17
C PRO A 154 -6.30 -6.99 12.99
N VAL A 155 -6.25 -7.54 11.77
CA VAL A 155 -6.78 -6.96 10.55
C VAL A 155 -7.98 -7.78 10.11
N VAL A 156 -9.15 -7.17 10.03
CA VAL A 156 -10.42 -7.84 9.78
C VAL A 156 -10.90 -7.57 8.37
N PHE A 157 -11.26 -8.63 7.67
CA PHE A 157 -11.90 -8.60 6.36
C PHE A 157 -13.27 -9.21 6.44
N LEU A 158 -14.26 -8.59 5.79
CA LEU A 158 -15.62 -9.08 5.68
C LEU A 158 -15.98 -9.35 4.21
N ASP A 159 -16.63 -10.48 4.00
CA ASP A 159 -17.34 -10.83 2.78
C ASP A 159 -18.84 -10.92 3.12
N GLU A 160 -19.57 -9.86 2.77
CA GLU A 160 -20.99 -9.69 3.14
C GLU A 160 -21.88 -10.79 2.54
N PHE A 161 -21.48 -11.32 1.40
CA PHE A 161 -22.29 -12.28 0.63
C PHE A 161 -21.69 -13.70 0.59
N CYS A 162 -20.57 -13.90 1.27
CA CYS A 162 -19.82 -15.16 1.25
C CYS A 162 -19.52 -15.66 -0.17
N ASN A 163 -19.20 -14.75 -1.08
CA ASN A 163 -18.90 -15.02 -2.49
C ASN A 163 -17.39 -14.97 -2.80
N GLY A 164 -16.55 -14.84 -1.78
CA GLY A 164 -15.10 -14.76 -1.89
C GLY A 164 -14.55 -13.32 -2.02
N THR A 165 -15.42 -12.28 -2.02
CA THR A 165 -15.02 -10.89 -2.16
C THR A 165 -14.88 -10.23 -0.80
N TYR A 166 -13.67 -10.19 -0.27
CA TYR A 166 -13.37 -9.67 1.04
C TYR A 166 -13.03 -8.17 1.02
N ARG A 167 -13.65 -7.38 1.92
CA ARG A 167 -13.36 -5.97 2.13
C ARG A 167 -12.70 -5.74 3.48
N LEU A 168 -11.70 -4.88 3.52
CA LEU A 168 -11.05 -4.46 4.75
C LEU A 168 -12.01 -3.61 5.59
N VAL A 169 -12.20 -4.00 6.87
CA VAL A 169 -13.04 -3.27 7.83
C VAL A 169 -12.27 -2.74 9.03
N THR A 170 -10.97 -3.02 9.12
CA THR A 170 -10.11 -2.39 10.13
C THR A 170 -9.87 -0.94 9.76
N TYR A 171 -10.44 -0.01 10.54
CA TYR A 171 -10.40 1.42 10.24
C TYR A 171 -9.07 2.09 10.59
N ASP A 172 -8.35 1.60 11.57
CA ASP A 172 -7.08 2.16 12.00
C ASP A 172 -5.91 1.22 11.70
N LEU A 173 -5.16 1.54 10.65
CA LEU A 173 -3.92 0.86 10.29
C LEU A 173 -2.67 1.62 10.78
N THR A 174 -2.84 2.67 11.59
CA THR A 174 -1.73 3.47 12.12
C THR A 174 -0.73 2.61 12.90
N PRO A 175 -1.17 1.67 13.78
CA PRO A 175 -0.24 0.76 14.45
C PRO A 175 0.59 -0.08 13.47
N LEU A 176 -0.02 -0.55 12.38
CA LEU A 176 0.70 -1.31 11.35
C LEU A 176 1.70 -0.43 10.56
N ARG A 177 1.39 0.84 10.34
CA ARG A 177 2.30 1.77 9.67
C ARG A 177 3.53 2.07 10.54
N SER A 178 3.36 2.23 11.84
CA SER A 178 4.48 2.41 12.76
C SER A 178 5.31 1.12 12.90
N ILE A 179 4.65 -0.04 12.94
CA ILE A 179 5.28 -1.36 12.88
C ILE A 179 5.99 -1.53 11.53
N ASN A 180 5.41 -1.07 10.42
CA ASN A 180 6.01 -1.21 9.09
C ASN A 180 7.29 -0.37 8.93
N LEU A 181 7.36 0.82 9.54
CA LEU A 181 8.60 1.61 9.57
C LEU A 181 9.68 0.94 10.44
N MET A 182 9.31 0.32 11.57
CA MET A 182 10.20 -0.54 12.36
C MET A 182 10.46 -1.87 11.65
N TYR A 183 9.44 -2.45 11.01
CA TYR A 183 9.52 -3.74 10.31
C TYR A 183 10.38 -3.67 9.05
N MET A 184 10.40 -2.54 8.36
CA MET A 184 11.31 -2.29 7.24
C MET A 184 12.77 -2.25 7.72
N HIS A 185 13.00 -1.77 8.94
CA HIS A 185 14.30 -1.82 9.57
C HIS A 185 14.61 -3.21 10.14
N GLU A 186 13.64 -3.93 10.69
CA GLU A 186 13.81 -5.31 11.17
C GLU A 186 13.76 -6.37 10.07
N LEU A 187 13.04 -6.14 8.95
CA LEU A 187 13.13 -7.01 7.78
C LEU A 187 14.54 -6.98 7.17
N SER A 188 15.21 -5.84 7.17
CA SER A 188 16.60 -5.77 6.77
C SER A 188 17.49 -6.62 7.71
N LEU A 189 17.21 -6.62 9.02
CA LEU A 189 17.92 -7.41 10.02
C LEU A 189 17.48 -8.89 10.04
N ALA A 190 16.21 -9.19 9.83
CA ALA A 190 15.67 -10.56 9.81
C ALA A 190 16.00 -11.27 8.50
N GLN A 191 16.04 -10.56 7.37
CA GLN A 191 16.45 -11.10 6.08
C GLN A 191 17.92 -11.42 6.04
N SER A 192 18.77 -10.63 6.67
CA SER A 192 20.19 -10.97 6.86
C SER A 192 20.36 -12.22 7.73
N ARG A 193 19.53 -12.41 8.77
CA ARG A 193 19.51 -13.64 9.59
C ARG A 193 18.88 -14.82 8.85
N PHE A 194 17.85 -14.59 8.04
CA PHE A 194 17.15 -15.63 7.28
C PHE A 194 18.02 -16.15 6.13
N GLN A 195 18.77 -15.30 5.44
CA GLN A 195 19.77 -15.74 4.47
C GLN A 195 20.93 -16.51 5.10
N GLN A 196 21.31 -16.20 6.34
CA GLN A 196 22.27 -17.02 7.09
C GLN A 196 21.70 -18.39 7.47
N THR A 197 20.40 -18.50 7.71
CA THR A 197 19.73 -19.77 8.06
C THR A 197 19.45 -20.62 6.83
N ILE A 198 19.09 -20.05 5.68
CA ILE A 198 18.85 -20.80 4.41
C ILE A 198 20.15 -21.38 3.84
N ARG A 199 21.29 -20.79 4.11
CA ARG A 199 22.59 -21.41 3.77
C ARG A 199 22.85 -22.73 4.53
N GLY A 200 22.04 -23.04 5.55
CA GLY A 200 22.19 -24.22 6.40
C GLY A 200 21.05 -25.24 6.34
N ASP A 201 19.85 -24.94 5.89
CA ASP A 201 18.74 -25.91 5.94
C ASP A 201 17.68 -25.69 4.87
N SER A 202 17.68 -26.61 3.87
CA SER A 202 16.74 -26.62 2.74
C SER A 202 15.32 -27.11 3.08
N ARG A 203 14.95 -27.25 4.36
CA ARG A 203 13.71 -27.86 4.83
C ARG A 203 12.61 -26.89 5.29
N ILE A 204 12.82 -25.59 5.18
CA ILE A 204 11.87 -24.57 5.72
C ILE A 204 10.85 -24.09 4.68
N PHE A 205 10.90 -24.54 3.43
CA PHE A 205 9.96 -24.12 2.38
C PHE A 205 8.62 -24.84 2.34
N ASP A 206 8.30 -25.72 3.30
CA ASP A 206 7.03 -26.45 3.33
C ASP A 206 6.02 -25.87 4.35
N PHE A 207 5.82 -24.55 4.32
CA PHE A 207 4.65 -23.97 4.98
C PHE A 207 3.44 -24.13 4.05
N LYS A 208 2.90 -25.35 4.05
CA LYS A 208 1.67 -25.71 3.35
C LYS A 208 0.51 -24.95 3.98
N TRP A 209 -0.02 -23.98 3.27
CA TRP A 209 -1.32 -23.40 3.56
C TRP A 209 -2.36 -24.51 3.46
N ARG A 210 -2.83 -25.03 4.59
CA ARG A 210 -4.02 -25.89 4.60
C ARG A 210 -5.24 -24.98 4.47
N VAL A 211 -5.95 -25.19 3.37
CA VAL A 211 -7.30 -24.66 3.12
C VAL A 211 -8.27 -25.26 4.14
#